data_78ceba4e81a76a2c52aeb8334a238a22
#
_entry.id   78ceba4e81a76a2c52aeb8334a238a22
#
_cell.length_a   1.000
_cell.length_b   1.000
_cell.length_c   1.000
_cell.angle_alpha   90.00
_cell.angle_beta   90.00
_cell.angle_gamma   90.00
#
_symmetry.space_group_name_H-M   'P 1'
#
loop_
_entity.id
_entity.type
_entity.pdbx_description
1 polymer ?
#
loop_
_entity_poly.entity_id
_entity_poly.type
_entity_poly.pdbx_seq_one_letter_code
_entity_poly.pdbx_strand_id
1 'polypeptide(L)'
;LIDHDPQGSSAQWLDARTKNLPSIYSVAAYRKDDNHTTRSFQLMVPIDTTHIIIDTPAGVSGNVLSDHLRHCDLILMPVVPSVIDIRAATGFIKDVLLSPGFRIKPKPIAVIANRVKRNTLGYNKLEAFLNSLNIPFITTIRDTQQYVRAAEFGMGIFDFTQPNEKDREEWQPLINW
;
A
#
# COMPACT_ATOMS: atom_id res chain seq x y z
N LEU A 1 4.06 0.02 -10.77
CA LEU A 1 4.17 -0.60 -9.46
C LEU A 1 5.59 -1.10 -9.26
N ILE A 2 6.23 -0.78 -8.15
CA ILE A 2 7.56 -1.25 -7.76
C ILE A 2 7.39 -2.13 -6.52
N ASP A 3 7.67 -3.43 -6.66
CA ASP A 3 7.56 -4.42 -5.59
C ASP A 3 8.93 -4.67 -4.96
N HIS A 4 9.09 -4.28 -3.70
CA HIS A 4 10.32 -4.53 -2.92
C HIS A 4 10.17 -5.73 -1.96
N ASP A 5 8.97 -6.31 -1.85
CA ASP A 5 8.76 -7.46 -0.97
C ASP A 5 9.30 -8.74 -1.63
N PRO A 6 10.22 -9.48 -0.98
CA PRO A 6 10.70 -10.76 -1.49
C PRO A 6 9.61 -11.81 -1.73
N GLN A 7 8.44 -11.67 -1.12
CA GLN A 7 7.28 -12.53 -1.40
C GLN A 7 6.73 -12.31 -2.81
N GLY A 8 6.92 -11.11 -3.39
CA GLY A 8 6.56 -10.78 -4.75
C GLY A 8 5.05 -10.83 -5.02
N SER A 9 4.22 -10.60 -4.01
CA SER A 9 2.76 -10.71 -4.12
C SER A 9 2.17 -9.73 -5.12
N SER A 10 2.66 -8.49 -5.12
CA SER A 10 2.23 -7.46 -6.06
C SER A 10 2.68 -7.75 -7.49
N ALA A 11 3.87 -8.30 -7.67
CA ALA A 11 4.36 -8.73 -8.99
C ALA A 11 3.52 -9.90 -9.52
N GLN A 12 3.24 -10.93 -8.69
CA GLN A 12 2.39 -12.07 -9.06
C GLN A 12 0.96 -11.64 -9.41
N TRP A 13 0.41 -10.66 -8.70
CA TRP A 13 -0.89 -10.09 -9.02
C TRP A 13 -0.89 -9.45 -10.42
N LEU A 14 0.16 -8.74 -10.79
CA LEU A 14 0.31 -8.16 -12.13
C LEU A 14 0.53 -9.21 -13.22
N ASP A 15 1.23 -10.31 -12.93
CA ASP A 15 1.41 -11.42 -13.86
C ASP A 15 0.07 -12.10 -14.21
N ALA A 16 -0.90 -12.10 -13.28
CA ALA A 16 -2.25 -12.61 -13.51
C ALA A 16 -3.13 -11.64 -14.31
N ARG A 17 -2.71 -10.37 -14.48
CA ARG A 17 -3.51 -9.32 -15.12
C ARG A 17 -3.65 -9.54 -16.62
N THR A 18 -4.88 -9.54 -17.11
CA THR A 18 -5.19 -9.78 -18.53
C THR A 18 -4.92 -8.53 -19.38
N LYS A 19 -4.58 -8.75 -20.67
CA LYS A 19 -4.20 -7.67 -21.60
C LYS A 19 -5.32 -6.70 -21.98
N ASN A 20 -6.56 -7.05 -21.71
CA ASN A 20 -7.72 -6.19 -21.99
C ASN A 20 -7.98 -5.16 -20.87
N LEU A 21 -7.23 -5.22 -19.78
CA LEU A 21 -7.28 -4.23 -18.72
C LEU A 21 -6.20 -3.15 -18.93
N PRO A 22 -6.37 -1.95 -18.36
CA PRO A 22 -5.33 -0.93 -18.38
C PRO A 22 -3.98 -1.49 -17.95
N SER A 23 -2.93 -1.23 -18.70
CA SER A 23 -1.60 -1.74 -18.41
C SER A 23 -1.00 -1.06 -17.17
N ILE A 24 -0.32 -1.85 -16.34
CA ILE A 24 0.44 -1.37 -15.19
C ILE A 24 1.87 -1.86 -15.38
N TYR A 25 2.83 -0.94 -15.44
CA TYR A 25 4.23 -1.30 -15.51
C TYR A 25 4.70 -1.87 -14.16
N SER A 26 5.40 -3.01 -14.20
CA SER A 26 5.85 -3.73 -13.01
C SER A 26 7.37 -3.80 -12.92
N VAL A 27 7.89 -3.55 -11.73
CA VAL A 27 9.31 -3.74 -11.39
C VAL A 27 9.39 -4.63 -10.15
N ALA A 28 9.95 -5.83 -10.30
CA ALA A 28 10.25 -6.73 -9.18
C ALA A 28 11.60 -6.35 -8.55
N ALA A 29 11.62 -5.27 -7.76
CA ALA A 29 12.84 -4.68 -7.22
C ALA A 29 13.53 -5.54 -6.14
N TYR A 30 12.87 -6.59 -5.65
CA TYR A 30 13.44 -7.59 -4.74
C TYR A 30 14.35 -8.60 -5.46
N ARG A 31 14.21 -8.77 -6.78
CA ARG A 31 15.07 -9.67 -7.55
C ARG A 31 16.43 -9.03 -7.72
N LYS A 32 17.48 -9.79 -7.41
CA LYS A 32 18.84 -9.40 -7.80
C LYS A 32 19.00 -9.71 -9.28
N ASP A 33 19.40 -8.72 -10.05
CA ASP A 33 19.73 -8.94 -11.46
C ASP A 33 21.18 -9.39 -11.55
N ASP A 34 21.42 -10.58 -12.11
CA ASP A 34 22.76 -11.14 -12.32
C ASP A 34 23.52 -10.42 -13.46
N ASN A 35 22.84 -9.51 -14.19
CA ASN A 35 23.37 -8.85 -15.40
C ASN A 35 24.15 -7.55 -15.15
N HIS A 36 24.67 -7.31 -13.95
CA HIS A 36 25.48 -6.12 -13.62
C HIS A 36 24.78 -4.76 -13.86
N THR A 37 23.46 -4.73 -14.01
CA THR A 37 22.70 -3.49 -14.10
C THR A 37 22.66 -2.78 -12.75
N THR A 38 22.93 -1.48 -12.74
CA THR A 38 22.84 -0.71 -11.50
C THR A 38 21.40 -0.67 -10.99
N ARG A 39 21.21 -0.69 -9.68
CA ARG A 39 19.86 -0.62 -9.05
C ARG A 39 19.04 0.57 -9.57
N SER A 40 19.70 1.68 -9.87
CA SER A 40 19.03 2.86 -10.46
C SER A 40 18.46 2.58 -11.85
N PHE A 41 19.12 1.75 -12.64
CA PHE A 41 18.62 1.39 -13.97
C PHE A 41 17.44 0.42 -13.90
N GLN A 42 17.45 -0.50 -12.93
CA GLN A 42 16.34 -1.43 -12.68
C GLN A 42 15.05 -0.73 -12.25
N LEU A 43 15.16 0.44 -11.63
CA LEU A 43 14.02 1.24 -11.15
C LEU A 43 13.52 2.27 -12.18
N MET A 44 14.04 2.25 -13.40
CA MET A 44 13.54 3.14 -14.46
C MET A 44 12.11 2.77 -14.83
N VAL A 45 11.25 3.77 -14.80
CA VAL A 45 9.85 3.66 -15.20
C VAL A 45 9.63 4.37 -16.54
N PRO A 46 8.60 4.00 -17.33
CA PRO A 46 8.24 4.70 -18.56
C PRO A 46 8.07 6.21 -18.35
N ILE A 47 8.45 7.01 -19.35
CA ILE A 47 8.47 8.48 -19.23
C ILE A 47 7.07 9.09 -19.08
N ASP A 48 6.04 8.38 -19.48
CA ASP A 48 4.62 8.74 -19.36
C ASP A 48 3.97 8.28 -18.06
N THR A 49 4.78 7.75 -17.12
CA THR A 49 4.29 7.31 -15.80
C THR A 49 3.79 8.49 -15.00
N THR A 50 2.52 8.46 -14.60
CA THR A 50 1.89 9.50 -13.78
C THR A 50 1.96 9.21 -12.29
N HIS A 51 1.91 7.93 -11.89
CA HIS A 51 1.89 7.50 -10.50
C HIS A 51 2.80 6.29 -10.30
N ILE A 52 3.56 6.29 -9.21
CA ILE A 52 4.40 5.17 -8.80
C ILE A 52 3.91 4.69 -7.43
N ILE A 53 3.50 3.44 -7.37
CA ILE A 53 3.20 2.76 -6.10
C ILE A 53 4.39 1.89 -5.74
N ILE A 54 4.92 2.08 -4.54
CA ILE A 54 6.03 1.30 -3.99
C ILE A 54 5.46 0.38 -2.92
N ASP A 55 5.50 -0.92 -3.18
CA ASP A 55 5.14 -1.95 -2.21
C ASP A 55 6.39 -2.35 -1.42
N THR A 56 6.31 -2.23 -0.10
CA THR A 56 7.45 -2.45 0.79
C THR A 56 7.28 -3.72 1.61
N PRO A 57 8.37 -4.44 1.93
CA PRO A 57 8.26 -5.61 2.79
C PRO A 57 7.75 -5.27 4.18
N ALA A 58 7.09 -6.23 4.82
CA ALA A 58 6.68 -6.10 6.21
C ALA A 58 7.90 -5.86 7.12
N GLY A 59 7.75 -4.97 8.09
CA GLY A 59 8.79 -4.69 9.07
C GLY A 59 10.01 -3.92 8.54
N VAL A 60 9.88 -3.24 7.39
CA VAL A 60 10.95 -2.37 6.88
C VAL A 60 11.35 -1.33 7.93
N SER A 61 12.64 -1.16 8.18
CA SER A 61 13.17 -0.29 9.25
C SER A 61 14.55 0.26 8.92
N GLY A 62 15.07 1.12 9.78
CA GLY A 62 16.44 1.65 9.68
C GLY A 62 16.73 2.38 8.38
N ASN A 63 17.88 2.08 7.76
CA ASN A 63 18.32 2.75 6.55
C ASN A 63 17.44 2.47 5.32
N VAL A 64 16.88 1.26 5.23
CA VAL A 64 15.98 0.88 4.13
C VAL A 64 14.69 1.70 4.19
N LEU A 65 14.08 1.82 5.36
CA LEU A 65 12.94 2.70 5.57
C LEU A 65 13.27 4.15 5.23
N SER A 66 14.41 4.66 5.74
CA SER A 66 14.86 6.03 5.46
C SER A 66 15.02 6.30 3.96
N ASP A 67 15.52 5.32 3.21
CA ASP A 67 15.71 5.42 1.77
C ASP A 67 14.36 5.47 1.03
N HIS A 68 13.42 4.58 1.34
CA HIS A 68 12.05 4.65 0.78
C HIS A 68 11.40 5.99 1.08
N LEU A 69 11.55 6.49 2.33
CA LEU A 69 10.97 7.77 2.74
C LEU A 69 11.57 8.98 2.02
N ARG A 70 12.79 8.89 1.50
CA ARG A 70 13.37 9.97 0.66
C ARG A 70 12.74 10.04 -0.73
N HIS A 71 12.30 8.92 -1.26
CA HIS A 71 11.87 8.76 -2.65
C HIS A 71 10.35 8.73 -2.85
N CYS A 72 9.55 8.76 -1.77
CA CYS A 72 8.10 8.86 -1.88
C CYS A 72 7.62 10.31 -1.65
N ASP A 73 6.43 10.62 -2.15
CA ASP A 73 5.76 11.91 -1.94
C ASP A 73 4.69 11.82 -0.87
N LEU A 74 4.12 10.63 -0.65
CA LEU A 74 3.12 10.37 0.36
C LEU A 74 3.26 8.92 0.89
N ILE A 75 2.69 8.66 2.07
CA ILE A 75 2.75 7.37 2.75
C ILE A 75 1.32 6.92 3.06
N LEU A 76 0.97 5.75 2.54
CA LEU A 76 -0.30 5.07 2.87
C LEU A 76 -0.02 3.87 3.77
N MET A 77 -0.75 3.75 4.85
CA MET A 77 -0.59 2.69 5.83
C MET A 77 -1.92 1.94 6.02
N PRO A 78 -2.09 0.78 5.38
CA PRO A 78 -3.25 -0.07 5.64
C PRO A 78 -3.08 -0.79 6.98
N VAL A 79 -4.10 -0.73 7.83
CA VAL A 79 -4.12 -1.38 9.15
C VAL A 79 -5.35 -2.28 9.26
N VAL A 80 -5.13 -3.53 9.60
CA VAL A 80 -6.20 -4.51 9.81
C VAL A 80 -6.74 -4.40 11.24
N PRO A 81 -8.05 -4.62 11.50
CA PRO A 81 -8.66 -4.51 12.83
C PRO A 81 -8.29 -5.69 13.76
N SER A 82 -7.02 -5.82 14.05
CA SER A 82 -6.46 -6.78 15.00
C SER A 82 -5.53 -6.07 16.00
N VAL A 83 -5.48 -6.56 17.23
CA VAL A 83 -4.64 -5.97 18.29
C VAL A 83 -3.16 -6.03 17.91
N ILE A 84 -2.75 -7.08 17.21
CA ILE A 84 -1.36 -7.26 16.78
C ILE A 84 -1.01 -6.22 15.72
N ASP A 85 -1.85 -6.05 14.71
CA ASP A 85 -1.63 -5.11 13.62
C ASP A 85 -1.67 -3.65 14.10
N ILE A 86 -2.58 -3.33 15.02
CA ILE A 86 -2.65 -2.00 15.65
C ILE A 86 -1.34 -1.68 16.40
N ARG A 87 -0.79 -2.65 17.15
CA ARG A 87 0.50 -2.48 17.84
C ARG A 87 1.65 -2.33 16.86
N ALA A 88 1.68 -3.14 15.80
CA ALA A 88 2.67 -3.04 14.74
C ALA A 88 2.62 -1.69 14.04
N ALA A 89 1.42 -1.21 13.70
CA ALA A 89 1.20 0.11 13.10
C ALA A 89 1.72 1.25 14.01
N THR A 90 1.45 1.16 15.32
CA THR A 90 1.96 2.15 16.30
C THR A 90 3.49 2.21 16.29
N GLY A 91 4.14 1.05 16.31
CA GLY A 91 5.61 0.96 16.24
C GLY A 91 6.15 1.53 14.93
N PHE A 92 5.54 1.15 13.81
CA PHE A 92 5.95 1.62 12.50
C PHE A 92 5.77 3.14 12.31
N ILE A 93 4.66 3.71 12.78
CA ILE A 93 4.44 5.17 12.77
C ILE A 93 5.57 5.89 13.51
N LYS A 94 5.94 5.38 14.69
CA LYS A 94 7.06 5.93 15.45
C LYS A 94 8.37 5.87 14.66
N ASP A 95 8.66 4.73 14.02
CA ASP A 95 9.87 4.56 13.22
C ASP A 95 9.89 5.49 12.01
N VAL A 96 8.77 5.69 11.33
CA VAL A 96 8.61 6.67 10.24
C VAL A 96 8.91 8.08 10.73
N LEU A 97 8.24 8.54 11.80
CA LEU A 97 8.37 9.91 12.31
C LEU A 97 9.78 10.21 12.83
N LEU A 98 10.49 9.21 13.34
CA LEU A 98 11.87 9.34 13.83
C LEU A 98 12.92 9.14 12.75
N SER A 99 12.54 8.61 11.58
CA SER A 99 13.47 8.35 10.48
C SER A 99 14.11 9.64 9.96
N PRO A 100 15.43 9.67 9.71
CA PRO A 100 16.09 10.81 9.08
C PRO A 100 15.49 11.17 7.72
N GLY A 101 15.09 10.18 6.92
CA GLY A 101 14.45 10.40 5.61
C GLY A 101 13.14 11.18 5.71
N PHE A 102 12.33 10.92 6.73
CA PHE A 102 11.10 11.67 7.00
C PHE A 102 11.38 13.05 7.59
N ARG A 103 12.31 13.16 8.53
CA ARG A 103 12.61 14.42 9.21
C ARG A 103 13.22 15.48 8.28
N ILE A 104 14.01 15.06 7.29
CA ILE A 104 14.59 15.95 6.28
C ILE A 104 13.50 16.49 5.34
N LYS A 105 12.58 15.63 4.91
CA LYS A 105 11.46 16.01 4.03
C LYS A 105 10.18 15.35 4.54
N PRO A 106 9.47 15.96 5.50
CA PRO A 106 8.19 15.45 5.98
C PRO A 106 7.19 15.30 4.83
N LYS A 107 6.35 14.27 4.91
CA LYS A 107 5.40 13.90 3.88
C LYS A 107 4.02 13.66 4.47
N PRO A 108 2.95 13.82 3.67
CA PRO A 108 1.64 13.37 4.09
C PRO A 108 1.66 11.88 4.44
N ILE A 109 1.09 11.54 5.59
CA ILE A 109 0.86 10.16 6.03
C ILE A 109 -0.62 10.00 6.22
N ALA A 110 -1.17 8.90 5.74
CA ALA A 110 -2.54 8.54 5.99
C ALA A 110 -2.69 7.07 6.36
N VAL A 111 -3.66 6.79 7.21
CA VAL A 111 -4.02 5.44 7.61
C VAL A 111 -5.33 5.04 6.94
N ILE A 112 -5.40 3.78 6.52
CA ILE A 112 -6.57 3.15 5.95
C ILE A 112 -6.92 1.95 6.81
N ALA A 113 -8.17 1.90 7.32
CA ALA A 113 -8.67 0.68 7.95
C ALA A 113 -8.99 -0.35 6.87
N ASN A 114 -8.20 -1.42 6.82
CA ASN A 114 -8.30 -2.44 5.77
C ASN A 114 -8.96 -3.72 6.30
N ARG A 115 -9.67 -4.44 5.43
CA ARG A 115 -10.35 -5.71 5.73
C ARG A 115 -11.28 -5.61 6.94
N VAL A 116 -12.07 -4.55 6.99
CA VAL A 116 -12.93 -4.26 8.13
C VAL A 116 -14.23 -5.07 8.08
N LYS A 117 -14.54 -5.72 9.19
CA LYS A 117 -15.90 -6.21 9.50
C LYS A 117 -16.49 -5.27 10.57
N ARG A 118 -17.44 -4.45 10.18
CA ARG A 118 -18.13 -3.54 11.11
C ARG A 118 -18.82 -4.34 12.22
N ASN A 119 -19.07 -3.69 13.34
CA ASN A 119 -19.72 -4.30 14.52
C ASN A 119 -18.91 -5.45 15.16
N THR A 120 -17.60 -5.38 15.10
CA THR A 120 -16.68 -6.31 15.79
C THR A 120 -15.87 -5.59 16.86
N LEU A 121 -15.46 -6.32 17.90
CA LEU A 121 -14.56 -5.77 18.94
C LEU A 121 -13.21 -5.28 18.35
N GLY A 122 -12.74 -5.96 17.30
CA GLY A 122 -11.53 -5.55 16.59
C GLY A 122 -11.70 -4.19 15.92
N TYR A 123 -12.83 -3.97 15.26
CA TYR A 123 -13.13 -2.68 14.63
C TYR A 123 -13.22 -1.54 15.66
N ASN A 124 -13.91 -1.75 16.77
CA ASN A 124 -14.03 -0.72 17.82
C ASN A 124 -12.65 -0.34 18.39
N LYS A 125 -11.75 -1.31 18.57
CA LYS A 125 -10.38 -1.05 19.00
C LYS A 125 -9.56 -0.29 17.95
N LEU A 126 -9.71 -0.65 16.68
CA LEU A 126 -9.07 0.06 15.58
C LEU A 126 -9.57 1.50 15.51
N GLU A 127 -10.87 1.72 15.58
CA GLU A 127 -11.48 3.05 15.54
C GLU A 127 -10.98 3.93 16.69
N ALA A 128 -10.95 3.39 17.93
CA ALA A 128 -10.39 4.09 19.08
C ALA A 128 -8.90 4.43 18.87
N PHE A 129 -8.12 3.51 18.31
CA PHE A 129 -6.73 3.76 17.97
C PHE A 129 -6.59 4.86 16.92
N LEU A 130 -7.32 4.78 15.81
CA LEU A 130 -7.27 5.77 14.73
C LEU A 130 -7.65 7.17 15.23
N ASN A 131 -8.67 7.27 16.07
CA ASN A 131 -9.07 8.53 16.70
C ASN A 131 -8.03 9.09 17.68
N SER A 132 -7.13 8.25 18.20
CA SER A 132 -6.03 8.68 19.07
C SER A 132 -4.79 9.15 18.30
N LEU A 133 -4.73 8.86 16.99
CA LEU A 133 -3.63 9.29 16.16
C LEU A 133 -3.81 10.75 15.73
N ASN A 134 -2.71 11.48 15.75
CA ASN A 134 -2.64 12.80 15.13
C ASN A 134 -2.25 12.70 13.64
N ILE A 135 -2.76 11.66 12.97
CA ILE A 135 -2.50 11.32 11.57
C ILE A 135 -3.86 11.12 10.90
N PRO A 136 -4.08 11.65 9.70
CA PRO A 136 -5.33 11.50 8.98
C PRO A 136 -5.71 10.02 8.79
N PHE A 137 -6.94 9.69 9.16
CA PHE A 137 -7.62 8.47 8.79
C PHE A 137 -8.53 8.78 7.59
N ILE A 138 -8.26 8.14 6.46
CA ILE A 138 -8.92 8.51 5.21
C ILE A 138 -10.20 7.72 4.99
N THR A 139 -10.12 6.39 5.09
CA THR A 139 -11.25 5.53 4.74
C THR A 139 -11.17 4.15 5.39
N THR A 140 -12.31 3.47 5.34
CA THR A 140 -12.48 2.09 5.78
C THR A 140 -12.82 1.21 4.59
N ILE A 141 -11.94 0.25 4.29
CA ILE A 141 -12.14 -0.75 3.25
C ILE A 141 -12.65 -2.03 3.90
N ARG A 142 -13.82 -2.49 3.49
CA ARG A 142 -14.45 -3.67 4.05
C ARG A 142 -13.79 -4.98 3.64
N ASP A 143 -13.97 -6.03 4.46
CA ASP A 143 -13.60 -7.40 4.11
C ASP A 143 -14.70 -8.02 3.22
N THR A 144 -14.39 -8.28 1.95
CA THR A 144 -15.33 -8.85 0.99
C THR A 144 -14.64 -9.79 0.01
N GLN A 145 -15.36 -10.81 -0.45
CA GLN A 145 -14.90 -11.76 -1.45
C GLN A 145 -14.62 -11.13 -2.82
N GLN A 146 -15.09 -9.91 -3.07
CA GLN A 146 -14.78 -9.20 -4.32
C GLN A 146 -13.29 -8.94 -4.47
N TYR A 147 -12.58 -8.62 -3.38
CA TYR A 147 -11.11 -8.44 -3.44
C TYR A 147 -10.39 -9.76 -3.72
N VAL A 148 -10.87 -10.88 -3.16
CA VAL A 148 -10.30 -12.20 -3.43
C VAL A 148 -10.44 -12.53 -4.92
N ARG A 149 -11.65 -12.38 -5.47
CA ARG A 149 -11.92 -12.60 -6.89
C ARG A 149 -11.10 -11.67 -7.80
N ALA A 150 -11.01 -10.40 -7.44
CA ALA A 150 -10.19 -9.45 -8.20
C ALA A 150 -8.72 -9.88 -8.24
N ALA A 151 -8.18 -10.28 -7.09
CA ALA A 151 -6.78 -10.70 -6.97
C ALA A 151 -6.45 -11.93 -7.83
N GLU A 152 -7.36 -12.90 -7.96
CA GLU A 152 -7.18 -14.10 -8.79
C GLU A 152 -6.92 -13.77 -10.28
N PHE A 153 -7.43 -12.65 -10.76
CA PHE A 153 -7.33 -12.23 -12.18
C PHE A 153 -6.45 -10.99 -12.38
N GLY A 154 -5.66 -10.59 -11.39
CA GLY A 154 -4.86 -9.37 -11.47
C GLY A 154 -5.70 -8.11 -11.64
N MET A 155 -6.92 -8.11 -11.13
CA MET A 155 -7.89 -7.01 -11.22
C MET A 155 -7.89 -6.17 -9.95
N GLY A 156 -8.18 -4.89 -10.11
CA GLY A 156 -8.66 -4.03 -9.03
C GLY A 156 -10.18 -4.02 -8.96
N ILE A 157 -10.72 -3.42 -7.88
CA ILE A 157 -12.17 -3.37 -7.67
C ILE A 157 -12.91 -2.59 -8.78
N PHE A 158 -12.24 -1.66 -9.43
CA PHE A 158 -12.79 -0.84 -10.52
C PHE A 158 -12.69 -1.51 -11.90
N ASP A 159 -11.98 -2.62 -12.02
CA ASP A 159 -11.87 -3.36 -13.28
C ASP A 159 -13.09 -4.27 -13.55
N PHE A 160 -13.97 -4.47 -12.57
CA PHE A 160 -15.21 -5.20 -12.78
C PHE A 160 -16.16 -4.43 -13.69
N THR A 161 -16.87 -5.13 -14.57
CA THR A 161 -17.88 -4.54 -15.49
C THR A 161 -18.98 -3.79 -14.73
N GLN A 162 -19.33 -4.30 -13.55
CA GLN A 162 -20.28 -3.68 -12.62
C GLN A 162 -19.65 -3.66 -11.21
N PRO A 163 -18.80 -2.67 -10.91
CA PRO A 163 -18.24 -2.54 -9.57
C PRO A 163 -19.35 -2.32 -8.55
N ASN A 164 -19.21 -2.92 -7.38
CA ASN A 164 -20.14 -2.69 -6.28
C ASN A 164 -20.04 -1.23 -5.82
N GLU A 165 -21.19 -0.57 -5.69
CA GLU A 165 -21.26 0.85 -5.33
C GLU A 165 -20.60 1.15 -3.97
N LYS A 166 -20.81 0.28 -2.97
CA LYS A 166 -20.15 0.41 -1.66
C LYS A 166 -18.63 0.36 -1.76
N ASP A 167 -18.07 -0.48 -2.64
CA ASP A 167 -16.64 -0.56 -2.82
C ASP A 167 -16.11 0.75 -3.45
N ARG A 168 -16.86 1.34 -4.39
CA ARG A 168 -16.55 2.64 -4.95
C ARG A 168 -16.55 3.75 -3.90
N GLU A 169 -17.62 3.81 -3.09
CA GLU A 169 -17.76 4.78 -2.01
C GLU A 169 -16.62 4.68 -0.99
N GLU A 170 -16.20 3.46 -0.64
CA GLU A 170 -15.10 3.24 0.29
C GLU A 170 -13.73 3.67 -0.27
N TRP A 171 -13.52 3.56 -1.58
CA TRP A 171 -12.27 3.99 -2.23
C TRP A 171 -12.23 5.49 -2.57
N GLN A 172 -13.38 6.11 -2.77
CA GLN A 172 -13.46 7.49 -3.23
C GLN A 172 -12.69 8.49 -2.34
N PRO A 173 -12.75 8.41 -1.00
CA PRO A 173 -11.97 9.29 -0.13
C PRO A 173 -10.46 9.18 -0.35
N LEU A 174 -9.96 7.97 -0.62
CA LEU A 174 -8.54 7.73 -0.92
C LEU A 174 -8.15 8.28 -2.29
N ILE A 175 -9.00 8.13 -3.29
CA ILE A 175 -8.75 8.65 -4.65
C ILE A 175 -8.71 10.18 -4.65
N ASN A 176 -9.51 10.82 -3.79
CA ASN A 176 -9.59 12.27 -3.70
C ASN A 176 -8.50 12.88 -2.80
N TRP A 177 -7.82 12.08 -1.98
CA TRP A 177 -6.76 12.52 -1.07
C TRP A 177 -5.43 12.67 -1.79
#